data_6910ebd22df9ca25c5abacdb9a4b4e53
#
_entry.id   6910ebd22df9ca25c5abacdb9a4b4e53
#
_cell.length_a   1.000
_cell.length_b   1.000
_cell.length_c   1.000
_cell.angle_alpha   90.00
_cell.angle_beta   90.00
_cell.angle_gamma   90.00
#
_symmetry.space_group_name_H-M   'P 1'
#
loop_
_entity.id
_entity.type
_entity.pdbx_description
1 polymer ?
#
loop_
_entity_poly.entity_id
_entity_poly.type
_entity_poly.pdbx_seq_one_letter_code
_entity_poly.pdbx_strand_id
1 'polypeptide(L)'
;LKTEKEKMVNGELYIAADPELVKDRENARRLTRLYNQTTETDECKRIELLRELFGFSGKKIYIEPTFRCDYGYNITVGENFYANFDCVILDTCEVRIGRACMLAPGVHIYTATHPLDPFERSSGVEYGKPVTIGDNVWIGGRAIINAGITIGNNAVVASGAVVTKDVPDCAVVGGNPAKIIKYIEGIK
;
A
#
# COMPACT_ATOMS: atom_id res chain seq x y z
N LEU A 1 27.96 5.78 6.84
CA LEU A 1 26.70 6.44 7.23
C LEU A 1 25.60 5.98 6.27
N LYS A 2 24.40 5.66 6.77
CA LYS A 2 23.26 5.31 5.93
C LYS A 2 22.78 6.55 5.16
N THR A 3 22.36 6.35 3.91
CA THR A 3 21.67 7.40 3.15
C THR A 3 20.25 7.62 3.72
N GLU A 4 19.62 8.74 3.37
CA GLU A 4 18.23 9.00 3.79
C GLU A 4 17.26 7.94 3.22
N LYS A 5 17.54 7.42 2.02
CA LYS A 5 16.80 6.31 1.42
C LYS A 5 16.96 5.00 2.21
N GLU A 6 18.17 4.66 2.63
CA GLU A 6 18.41 3.49 3.49
C GLU A 6 17.69 3.61 4.83
N LYS A 7 17.69 4.79 5.44
CA LYS A 7 16.92 5.06 6.66
C LYS A 7 15.42 4.88 6.44
N MET A 8 14.88 5.49 5.38
CA MET A 8 13.47 5.42 5.02
C MET A 8 12.98 3.98 4.89
N VAL A 9 13.64 3.17 4.06
CA VAL A 9 13.20 1.78 3.81
C VAL A 9 13.36 0.88 5.04
N ASN A 10 14.27 1.23 5.96
CA ASN A 10 14.45 0.54 7.24
C ASN A 10 13.53 1.04 8.36
N GLY A 11 12.64 1.99 8.08
CA GLY A 11 11.71 2.53 9.09
C GLY A 11 12.35 3.44 10.12
N GLU A 12 13.55 3.95 9.85
CA GLU A 12 14.26 4.91 10.70
C GLU A 12 13.79 6.34 10.37
N LEU A 13 14.07 7.28 11.29
CA LEU A 13 13.83 8.70 11.00
C LEU A 13 14.70 9.16 9.83
N TYR A 14 14.09 9.80 8.86
CA TYR A 14 14.74 10.28 7.65
C TYR A 14 14.20 11.65 7.22
N ILE A 15 14.93 12.33 6.34
CA ILE A 15 14.55 13.63 5.78
C ILE A 15 13.96 13.41 4.38
N ALA A 16 12.65 13.58 4.25
CA ALA A 16 11.93 13.36 2.97
C ALA A 16 12.35 14.35 1.86
N ALA A 17 12.93 15.50 2.22
CA ALA A 17 13.43 16.50 1.28
C ALA A 17 14.80 16.15 0.67
N ASP A 18 15.39 14.99 1.01
CA ASP A 18 16.65 14.53 0.42
C ASP A 18 16.52 14.48 -1.12
N PRO A 19 17.53 14.96 -1.88
CA PRO A 19 17.45 15.06 -3.33
C PRO A 19 17.22 13.72 -4.05
N GLU A 20 17.78 12.59 -3.54
CA GLU A 20 17.54 11.27 -4.10
C GLU A 20 16.07 10.88 -3.95
N LEU A 21 15.50 11.07 -2.75
CA LEU A 21 14.11 10.76 -2.47
C LEU A 21 13.14 11.64 -3.25
N VAL A 22 13.45 12.93 -3.41
CA VAL A 22 12.66 13.84 -4.25
C VAL A 22 12.62 13.34 -5.70
N LYS A 23 13.77 12.99 -6.27
CA LYS A 23 13.86 12.46 -7.64
C LYS A 23 13.08 11.15 -7.80
N ASP A 24 13.16 10.26 -6.82
CA ASP A 24 12.43 8.99 -6.83
C ASP A 24 10.92 9.22 -6.83
N ARG A 25 10.42 10.13 -6.00
CA ARG A 25 8.99 10.51 -5.99
C ARG A 25 8.55 11.18 -7.29
N GLU A 26 9.38 12.02 -7.88
CA GLU A 26 9.10 12.63 -9.20
C GLU A 26 8.95 11.56 -10.28
N ASN A 27 9.81 10.54 -10.28
CA ASN A 27 9.70 9.41 -11.19
C ASN A 27 8.41 8.61 -10.97
N ALA A 28 8.06 8.30 -9.71
CA ALA A 28 6.81 7.62 -9.38
C ALA A 28 5.59 8.44 -9.84
N ARG A 29 5.59 9.76 -9.65
CA ARG A 29 4.53 10.65 -10.14
C ARG A 29 4.44 10.71 -11.66
N ARG A 30 5.59 10.64 -12.34
CA ARG A 30 5.63 10.53 -13.81
C ARG A 30 4.95 9.23 -14.27
N LEU A 31 5.32 8.10 -13.69
CA LEU A 31 4.78 6.79 -14.04
C LEU A 31 3.28 6.68 -13.72
N THR A 32 2.86 7.10 -12.54
CA THR A 32 1.43 7.09 -12.16
C THR A 32 0.60 8.02 -13.04
N ARG A 33 1.13 9.19 -13.44
CA ARG A 33 0.45 10.07 -14.40
C ARG A 33 0.27 9.39 -15.76
N LEU A 34 1.32 8.77 -16.30
CA LEU A 34 1.23 8.03 -17.57
C LEU A 34 0.24 6.87 -17.47
N TYR A 35 0.27 6.13 -16.35
CA TYR A 35 -0.67 5.06 -16.07
C TYR A 35 -2.13 5.55 -16.05
N ASN A 36 -2.39 6.60 -15.29
CA ASN A 36 -3.74 7.16 -15.12
C ASN A 36 -4.30 7.81 -16.38
N GLN A 37 -3.47 8.08 -17.40
CA GLN A 37 -3.87 8.58 -18.71
C GLN A 37 -4.10 7.46 -19.74
N THR A 38 -3.91 6.18 -19.37
CA THR A 38 -4.20 5.06 -20.26
C THR A 38 -5.70 4.85 -20.40
N THR A 39 -6.09 4.31 -21.54
CA THR A 39 -7.48 3.90 -21.81
C THR A 39 -7.71 2.43 -21.42
N GLU A 40 -8.95 1.98 -21.42
CA GLU A 40 -9.35 0.59 -21.13
C GLU A 40 -8.78 -0.43 -22.14
N THR A 41 -8.35 0.02 -23.32
CA THR A 41 -7.76 -0.82 -24.38
C THR A 41 -6.22 -0.91 -24.30
N ASP A 42 -5.59 -0.16 -23.38
CA ASP A 42 -4.12 -0.07 -23.25
C ASP A 42 -3.54 -1.12 -22.28
N GLU A 43 -4.09 -2.35 -22.23
CA GLU A 43 -3.73 -3.37 -21.22
C GLU A 43 -2.21 -3.65 -21.17
N CYS A 44 -1.56 -3.86 -22.32
CA CYS A 44 -0.12 -4.11 -22.37
C CYS A 44 0.68 -2.95 -21.77
N LYS A 45 0.34 -1.72 -22.14
CA LYS A 45 1.00 -0.50 -21.64
C LYS A 45 0.78 -0.33 -20.13
N ARG A 46 -0.41 -0.63 -19.63
CA ARG A 46 -0.71 -0.62 -18.18
C ARG A 46 0.21 -1.58 -17.42
N ILE A 47 0.36 -2.82 -17.92
CA ILE A 47 1.22 -3.83 -17.30
C ILE A 47 2.70 -3.38 -17.33
N GLU A 48 3.19 -2.83 -18.44
CA GLU A 48 4.55 -2.32 -18.56
C GLU A 48 4.82 -1.20 -17.53
N LEU A 49 3.94 -0.22 -17.44
CA LEU A 49 4.08 0.90 -16.51
C LEU A 49 4.04 0.44 -15.04
N LEU A 50 3.19 -0.52 -14.70
CA LEU A 50 3.15 -1.07 -13.34
C LEU A 50 4.41 -1.88 -13.00
N ARG A 51 4.98 -2.60 -13.96
CA ARG A 51 6.25 -3.31 -13.77
C ARG A 51 7.45 -2.39 -13.65
N GLU A 52 7.42 -1.22 -14.32
CA GLU A 52 8.43 -0.17 -14.14
C GLU A 52 8.28 0.52 -12.77
N LEU A 53 7.05 0.67 -12.30
CA LEU A 53 6.74 1.38 -11.06
C LEU A 53 6.97 0.54 -9.81
N PHE A 54 6.50 -0.72 -9.79
CA PHE A 54 6.53 -1.57 -8.59
C PHE A 54 7.87 -2.29 -8.43
N GLY A 55 8.26 -2.53 -7.18
CA GLY A 55 9.42 -3.35 -6.86
C GLY A 55 9.28 -4.79 -7.36
N PHE A 56 8.06 -5.33 -7.27
CA PHE A 56 7.71 -6.63 -7.86
C PHE A 56 6.20 -6.71 -8.10
N SER A 57 5.82 -7.41 -9.17
CA SER A 57 4.43 -7.82 -9.41
C SER A 57 4.35 -9.22 -10.01
N GLY A 58 3.29 -9.96 -9.68
CA GLY A 58 2.93 -11.19 -10.37
C GLY A 58 2.66 -10.96 -11.86
N LYS A 59 2.45 -12.04 -12.60
CA LYS A 59 2.20 -11.96 -14.06
C LYS A 59 0.84 -11.35 -14.37
N LYS A 60 -0.17 -11.69 -13.56
CA LYS A 60 -1.55 -11.20 -13.67
C LYS A 60 -1.81 -10.18 -12.59
N ILE A 61 -1.77 -8.92 -12.97
CA ILE A 61 -2.15 -7.81 -12.11
C ILE A 61 -3.10 -6.91 -12.87
N TYR A 62 -4.07 -6.34 -12.17
CA TYR A 62 -4.98 -5.37 -12.75
C TYR A 62 -5.30 -4.28 -11.73
N ILE A 63 -5.12 -3.02 -12.13
CA ILE A 63 -5.42 -1.86 -11.30
C ILE A 63 -6.27 -0.91 -12.13
N GLU A 64 -7.41 -0.49 -11.61
CA GLU A 64 -8.19 0.57 -12.25
C GLU A 64 -7.57 1.95 -11.98
N PRO A 65 -7.46 2.81 -12.99
CA PRO A 65 -7.14 4.22 -12.75
C PRO A 65 -8.26 4.90 -11.93
N THR A 66 -7.96 5.86 -11.09
CA THR A 66 -6.65 6.41 -10.80
C THR A 66 -5.96 5.64 -9.68
N PHE A 67 -4.66 5.46 -9.83
CA PHE A 67 -3.79 4.89 -8.79
C PHE A 67 -2.73 5.91 -8.39
N ARG A 68 -2.36 5.95 -7.11
CA ARG A 68 -1.31 6.84 -6.59
C ARG A 68 -0.43 6.12 -5.58
N CYS A 69 0.86 6.43 -5.60
CA CYS A 69 1.83 5.97 -4.61
C CYS A 69 2.91 7.03 -4.40
N ASP A 70 3.77 6.84 -3.39
CA ASP A 70 4.90 7.74 -3.16
C ASP A 70 6.11 7.37 -4.02
N TYR A 71 6.56 6.13 -3.96
CA TYR A 71 7.77 5.66 -4.64
C TYR A 71 7.49 4.55 -5.64
N GLY A 72 6.57 3.65 -5.34
CA GLY A 72 6.22 2.47 -6.13
C GLY A 72 7.16 1.30 -5.93
N TYR A 73 8.47 1.52 -5.88
CA TYR A 73 9.46 0.44 -5.76
C TYR A 73 9.43 -0.30 -4.41
N ASN A 74 8.79 0.25 -3.39
CA ASN A 74 8.55 -0.44 -2.12
C ASN A 74 7.27 -1.28 -2.14
N ILE A 75 6.51 -1.31 -3.25
CA ILE A 75 5.29 -2.08 -3.40
C ILE A 75 5.60 -3.42 -4.05
N THR A 76 5.19 -4.49 -3.38
CA THR A 76 5.26 -5.86 -3.90
C THR A 76 3.85 -6.46 -3.90
N VAL A 77 3.39 -6.95 -5.06
CA VAL A 77 2.08 -7.61 -5.18
C VAL A 77 2.21 -9.00 -5.80
N GLY A 78 1.49 -9.96 -5.23
CA GLY A 78 1.47 -11.33 -5.71
C GLY A 78 0.65 -11.53 -6.98
N GLU A 79 0.54 -12.79 -7.40
CA GLU A 79 -0.22 -13.20 -8.58
C GLU A 79 -1.72 -12.96 -8.41
N ASN A 80 -2.43 -12.61 -9.49
CA ASN A 80 -3.87 -12.30 -9.52
C ASN A 80 -4.27 -11.15 -8.59
N PHE A 81 -3.42 -10.14 -8.42
CA PHE A 81 -3.76 -8.94 -7.68
C PHE A 81 -4.72 -8.05 -8.46
N TYR A 82 -5.76 -7.58 -7.78
CA TYR A 82 -6.74 -6.62 -8.32
C TYR A 82 -6.88 -5.42 -7.40
N ALA A 83 -6.83 -4.21 -7.95
CA ALA A 83 -7.22 -2.98 -7.27
C ALA A 83 -8.24 -2.20 -8.11
N ASN A 84 -9.30 -1.75 -7.45
CA ASN A 84 -10.32 -0.93 -8.05
C ASN A 84 -9.91 0.56 -8.06
N PHE A 85 -10.80 1.45 -8.51
CA PHE A 85 -10.56 2.88 -8.70
C PHE A 85 -10.06 3.59 -7.45
N ASP A 86 -9.21 4.60 -7.65
CA ASP A 86 -8.78 5.57 -6.64
C ASP A 86 -8.04 4.98 -5.43
N CYS A 87 -7.35 3.85 -5.62
CA CYS A 87 -6.51 3.30 -4.57
C CYS A 87 -5.23 4.12 -4.39
N VAL A 88 -4.82 4.28 -3.11
CA VAL A 88 -3.61 5.01 -2.73
C VAL A 88 -2.74 4.14 -1.84
N ILE A 89 -1.44 4.04 -2.18
CA ILE A 89 -0.45 3.34 -1.36
C ILE A 89 0.71 4.30 -1.08
N LEU A 90 0.85 4.75 0.18
CA LEU A 90 1.98 5.57 0.61
C LEU A 90 3.10 4.64 1.08
N ASP A 91 4.01 4.32 0.18
CA ASP A 91 5.02 3.28 0.31
C ASP A 91 6.41 3.84 0.68
N THR A 92 6.51 4.57 1.80
CA THR A 92 7.82 4.97 2.35
C THR A 92 8.61 3.78 2.89
N CYS A 93 7.91 2.75 3.39
CA CYS A 93 8.44 1.43 3.70
C CYS A 93 7.79 0.36 2.83
N GLU A 94 8.26 -0.88 2.97
CA GLU A 94 7.72 -2.01 2.21
C GLU A 94 6.20 -2.17 2.42
N VAL A 95 5.48 -2.33 1.32
CA VAL A 95 4.10 -2.80 1.26
C VAL A 95 4.10 -4.11 0.52
N ARG A 96 3.88 -5.21 1.24
CA ARG A 96 3.79 -6.54 0.67
C ARG A 96 2.36 -7.03 0.65
N ILE A 97 1.85 -7.37 -0.54
CA ILE A 97 0.51 -7.89 -0.73
C ILE A 97 0.60 -9.27 -1.39
N GLY A 98 -0.01 -10.26 -0.78
CA GLY A 98 -0.01 -11.64 -1.24
C GLY A 98 -0.79 -11.88 -2.54
N ARG A 99 -1.02 -13.16 -2.86
CA ARG A 99 -1.71 -13.60 -4.08
C ARG A 99 -3.22 -13.44 -3.93
N ALA A 100 -3.90 -13.26 -5.07
CA ALA A 100 -5.36 -13.21 -5.17
C ALA A 100 -6.02 -12.20 -4.22
N CYS A 101 -5.33 -11.10 -3.93
CA CYS A 101 -5.87 -10.02 -3.11
C CYS A 101 -6.70 -9.05 -3.96
N MET A 102 -7.76 -8.54 -3.37
CA MET A 102 -8.66 -7.57 -3.99
C MET A 102 -8.80 -6.32 -3.13
N LEU A 103 -8.51 -5.17 -3.71
CA LEU A 103 -8.77 -3.85 -3.12
C LEU A 103 -10.00 -3.23 -3.81
N ALA A 104 -11.02 -2.89 -3.05
CA ALA A 104 -12.18 -2.18 -3.54
C ALA A 104 -11.89 -0.67 -3.74
N PRO A 105 -12.82 0.12 -4.32
CA PRO A 105 -12.56 1.52 -4.63
C PRO A 105 -12.13 2.35 -3.42
N GLY A 106 -11.13 3.21 -3.63
CA GLY A 106 -10.68 4.17 -2.62
C GLY A 106 -10.01 3.53 -1.40
N VAL A 107 -9.45 2.33 -1.52
CA VAL A 107 -8.65 1.72 -0.44
C VAL A 107 -7.35 2.48 -0.29
N HIS A 108 -6.99 2.80 0.95
CA HIS A 108 -5.75 3.48 1.29
C HIS A 108 -4.86 2.58 2.17
N ILE A 109 -3.57 2.48 1.83
CA ILE A 109 -2.56 1.78 2.60
C ILE A 109 -1.44 2.77 2.91
N TYR A 110 -1.15 2.96 4.19
CA TYR A 110 -0.16 3.94 4.63
C TYR A 110 0.98 3.24 5.38
N THR A 111 2.20 3.35 4.89
CA THR A 111 3.40 3.02 5.68
C THR A 111 3.98 4.25 6.35
N ALA A 112 3.72 5.44 5.77
CA ALA A 112 4.23 6.72 6.27
C ALA A 112 3.59 7.11 7.60
N THR A 113 4.40 7.64 8.50
CA THR A 113 3.96 8.21 9.77
C THR A 113 4.93 9.30 10.22
N HIS A 114 4.56 10.06 11.24
CA HIS A 114 5.33 11.15 11.77
C HIS A 114 5.52 11.00 13.29
N PRO A 115 6.58 11.59 13.87
CA PRO A 115 6.72 11.71 15.31
C PRO A 115 5.48 12.37 15.94
N LEU A 116 5.05 11.84 17.08
CA LEU A 116 3.93 12.44 17.84
C LEU A 116 4.36 13.73 18.53
N ASP A 117 5.64 13.83 18.93
CA ASP A 117 6.20 15.07 19.47
C ASP A 117 6.12 16.19 18.42
N PRO A 118 5.49 17.34 18.74
CA PRO A 118 5.28 18.41 17.77
C PRO A 118 6.57 19.09 17.33
N PHE A 119 7.59 19.16 18.20
CA PHE A 119 8.88 19.77 17.85
C PHE A 119 9.67 18.86 16.91
N GLU A 120 9.70 17.57 17.19
CA GLU A 120 10.34 16.59 16.33
C GLU A 120 9.62 16.53 14.96
N ARG A 121 8.29 16.48 14.94
CA ARG A 121 7.51 16.51 13.71
C ARG A 121 7.75 17.76 12.88
N SER A 122 7.84 18.94 13.50
CA SER A 122 8.08 20.22 12.81
C SER A 122 9.50 20.35 12.26
N SER A 123 10.44 19.50 12.68
CA SER A 123 11.80 19.46 12.12
C SER A 123 11.84 18.89 10.68
N GLY A 124 10.72 18.35 10.19
CA GLY A 124 10.61 17.80 8.84
C GLY A 124 11.05 16.33 8.72
N VAL A 125 11.33 15.66 9.84
CA VAL A 125 11.60 14.22 9.84
C VAL A 125 10.31 13.41 9.83
N GLU A 126 10.37 12.27 9.19
CA GLU A 126 9.30 11.27 9.18
C GLU A 126 9.90 9.86 9.23
N TYR A 127 9.07 8.87 9.44
CA TYR A 127 9.47 7.46 9.39
C TYR A 127 8.33 6.61 8.88
N GLY A 128 8.64 5.38 8.53
CA GLY A 128 7.63 4.42 8.06
C GLY A 128 7.59 3.17 8.91
N LYS A 129 6.49 2.43 8.76
CA LYS A 129 6.37 1.05 9.25
C LYS A 129 5.79 0.20 8.13
N PRO A 130 6.40 -0.96 7.82
CA PRO A 130 5.96 -1.80 6.72
C PRO A 130 4.54 -2.31 6.95
N VAL A 131 3.81 -2.56 5.86
CA VAL A 131 2.48 -3.19 5.88
C VAL A 131 2.57 -4.51 5.13
N THR A 132 2.05 -5.57 5.74
CA THR A 132 1.99 -6.90 5.13
C THR A 132 0.54 -7.37 5.03
N ILE A 133 0.14 -7.79 3.84
CA ILE A 133 -1.20 -8.35 3.57
C ILE A 133 -1.00 -9.75 3.00
N GLY A 134 -1.59 -10.76 3.65
CA GLY A 134 -1.50 -12.15 3.25
C GLY A 134 -2.19 -12.48 1.93
N ASP A 135 -2.36 -13.76 1.64
CA ASP A 135 -3.02 -14.25 0.44
C ASP A 135 -4.55 -14.21 0.58
N ASN A 136 -5.26 -14.08 -0.55
CA ASN A 136 -6.74 -14.10 -0.64
C ASN A 136 -7.46 -13.08 0.25
N VAL A 137 -6.86 -11.92 0.48
CA VAL A 137 -7.46 -10.86 1.30
C VAL A 137 -8.37 -9.99 0.44
N TRP A 138 -9.56 -9.70 0.97
CA TRP A 138 -10.46 -8.70 0.39
C TRP A 138 -10.55 -7.47 1.29
N ILE A 139 -10.17 -6.31 0.75
CA ILE A 139 -10.26 -5.02 1.43
C ILE A 139 -11.41 -4.22 0.82
N GLY A 140 -12.43 -3.97 1.62
CA GLY A 140 -13.65 -3.23 1.26
C GLY A 140 -13.38 -1.76 0.97
N GLY A 141 -14.28 -1.15 0.19
CA GLY A 141 -14.11 0.22 -0.30
C GLY A 141 -13.88 1.26 0.80
N ARG A 142 -12.97 2.19 0.52
CA ARG A 142 -12.58 3.28 1.43
C ARG A 142 -12.05 2.81 2.79
N ALA A 143 -11.64 1.55 2.91
CA ALA A 143 -10.92 1.13 4.09
C ALA A 143 -9.50 1.73 4.11
N ILE A 144 -8.99 1.97 5.31
CA ILE A 144 -7.66 2.52 5.56
C ILE A 144 -6.86 1.49 6.36
N ILE A 145 -5.69 1.13 5.86
CA ILE A 145 -4.72 0.27 6.56
C ILE A 145 -3.59 1.17 7.04
N ASN A 146 -3.42 1.26 8.36
CA ASN A 146 -2.40 2.11 8.96
C ASN A 146 -1.01 1.45 8.95
N ALA A 147 -0.01 2.27 9.22
CA ALA A 147 1.40 1.87 9.23
C ALA A 147 1.69 0.77 10.27
N GLY A 148 2.48 -0.22 9.86
CA GLY A 148 2.91 -1.33 10.72
C GLY A 148 1.91 -2.47 10.86
N ILE A 149 0.85 -2.51 10.06
CA ILE A 149 -0.20 -3.53 10.17
C ILE A 149 0.13 -4.77 9.35
N THR A 150 -0.14 -5.91 9.96
CA THR A 150 -0.19 -7.22 9.28
C THR A 150 -1.64 -7.70 9.17
N ILE A 151 -2.07 -8.03 7.95
CA ILE A 151 -3.38 -8.67 7.68
C ILE A 151 -3.11 -10.12 7.26
N GLY A 152 -3.67 -11.06 8.02
CA GLY A 152 -3.52 -12.47 7.77
C GLY A 152 -4.23 -12.97 6.51
N ASN A 153 -3.97 -14.22 6.14
CA ASN A 153 -4.54 -14.85 4.95
C ASN A 153 -6.07 -14.97 5.05
N ASN A 154 -6.75 -14.91 3.91
CA ASN A 154 -8.19 -15.07 3.80
C ASN A 154 -9.01 -14.07 4.65
N ALA A 155 -8.40 -12.98 5.11
CA ALA A 155 -9.09 -11.97 5.90
C ALA A 155 -9.96 -11.07 5.01
N VAL A 156 -10.99 -10.49 5.62
CA VAL A 156 -11.87 -9.50 5.00
C VAL A 156 -11.89 -8.24 5.85
N VAL A 157 -11.60 -7.10 5.23
CA VAL A 157 -11.75 -5.78 5.84
C VAL A 157 -13.01 -5.14 5.27
N ALA A 158 -13.97 -4.83 6.13
CA ALA A 158 -15.23 -4.20 5.72
C ALA A 158 -15.02 -2.78 5.17
N SER A 159 -15.91 -2.35 4.28
CA SER A 159 -15.87 -0.98 3.72
C SER A 159 -15.89 0.08 4.80
N GLY A 160 -15.07 1.13 4.61
CA GLY A 160 -14.96 2.25 5.56
C GLY A 160 -14.22 1.93 6.86
N ALA A 161 -13.65 0.74 7.01
CA ALA A 161 -12.90 0.36 8.20
C ALA A 161 -11.56 1.10 8.29
N VAL A 162 -11.12 1.42 9.51
CA VAL A 162 -9.77 1.92 9.79
C VAL A 162 -9.03 0.89 10.62
N VAL A 163 -8.11 0.17 9.97
CA VAL A 163 -7.35 -0.92 10.58
C VAL A 163 -6.14 -0.35 11.32
N THR A 164 -6.17 -0.45 12.65
CA THR A 164 -5.16 0.09 13.56
C THR A 164 -4.43 -0.98 14.38
N LYS A 165 -4.78 -2.26 14.17
CA LYS A 165 -4.17 -3.45 14.79
C LYS A 165 -4.13 -4.57 13.78
N ASP A 166 -3.21 -5.52 13.99
CA ASP A 166 -3.10 -6.70 13.14
C ASP A 166 -4.40 -7.47 13.07
N VAL A 167 -4.65 -8.05 11.90
CA VAL A 167 -5.85 -8.84 11.59
C VAL A 167 -5.45 -10.30 11.45
N PRO A 168 -6.01 -11.21 12.26
CA PRO A 168 -5.73 -12.65 12.16
C PRO A 168 -6.19 -13.23 10.83
N ASP A 169 -5.65 -14.42 10.49
CA ASP A 169 -6.14 -15.24 9.38
C ASP A 169 -7.64 -15.47 9.49
N CYS A 170 -8.33 -15.48 8.36
CA CYS A 170 -9.77 -15.75 8.25
C CYS A 170 -10.67 -14.81 9.06
N ALA A 171 -10.17 -13.70 9.58
CA ALA A 171 -10.99 -12.74 10.31
C ALA A 171 -11.71 -11.77 9.37
N VAL A 172 -12.94 -11.43 9.73
CA VAL A 172 -13.70 -10.31 9.17
C VAL A 172 -13.66 -9.17 10.17
N VAL A 173 -13.06 -8.04 9.76
CA VAL A 173 -12.95 -6.85 10.63
C VAL A 173 -13.68 -5.66 10.03
N GLY A 174 -14.16 -4.74 10.87
CA GLY A 174 -14.86 -3.53 10.42
C GLY A 174 -14.96 -2.47 11.50
N GLY A 175 -15.28 -1.24 11.08
CA GLY A 175 -15.45 -0.08 11.96
C GLY A 175 -14.21 0.81 12.04
N ASN A 176 -14.32 1.89 12.83
CA ASN A 176 -13.24 2.84 13.13
C ASN A 176 -13.16 3.08 14.64
N PRO A 177 -12.12 2.56 15.34
CA PRO A 177 -11.13 1.62 14.84
C PRO A 177 -11.73 0.24 14.52
N ALA A 178 -11.15 -0.48 13.56
CA ALA A 178 -11.61 -1.79 13.14
C ALA A 178 -11.51 -2.82 14.28
N LYS A 179 -12.55 -3.65 14.40
CA LYS A 179 -12.62 -4.76 15.36
C LYS A 179 -13.04 -6.03 14.63
N ILE A 180 -12.69 -7.18 15.18
CA ILE A 180 -13.15 -8.47 14.67
C ILE A 180 -14.66 -8.56 14.83
N ILE A 181 -15.36 -8.81 13.72
CA ILE A 181 -16.82 -9.03 13.66
C ILE A 181 -17.11 -10.52 13.77
N LYS A 182 -16.36 -11.33 13.03
CA LYS A 182 -16.47 -12.80 13.00
C LYS A 182 -15.25 -13.43 12.33
N TYR A 183 -15.19 -14.74 12.35
CA TYR A 183 -14.25 -15.52 11.53
C TYR A 183 -14.99 -16.24 10.41
N ILE A 184 -14.30 -16.44 9.29
CA ILE A 184 -14.83 -17.21 8.15
C ILE A 184 -14.63 -18.68 8.46
N GLU A 185 -15.74 -19.43 8.49
CA GLU A 185 -15.73 -20.86 8.77
C GLU A 185 -15.50 -21.70 7.48
N GLY A 186 -14.97 -22.91 7.64
CA GLY A 186 -14.91 -23.88 6.54
C GLY A 186 -13.78 -23.67 5.52
N ILE A 187 -12.85 -22.79 5.75
CA ILE A 187 -11.61 -22.70 4.94
C ILE A 187 -10.69 -23.87 5.37
N LYS A 188 -10.46 -24.81 4.45
CA LYS A 188 -9.53 -25.94 4.62
C LYS A 188 -8.18 -25.63 3.99
#